data_c9f8a16435befb51148f817ecabf7738
#
_entry.id   c9f8a16435befb51148f817ecabf7738
#
_cell.length_a   1.000
_cell.length_b   1.000
_cell.length_c   1.000
_cell.angle_alpha   90.00
_cell.angle_beta   90.00
_cell.angle_gamma   90.00
#
_symmetry.space_group_name_H-M   'P 1'
#
loop_
_entity.id
_entity.type
_entity.pdbx_description
1 polymer ?
#
loop_
_entity_poly.entity_id
_entity_poly.type
_entity_poly.pdbx_seq_one_letter_code
_entity_poly.pdbx_strand_id
1 'polypeptide(L)'
;MAKFDEEKTERRLSLLRRKEAEQVTELLAAKYKLPYLDLSAFPIDTDAIKIVPEGQARTGELAVFQAAGSRLKIAVRDPNKNETGAVLKGLENQRYIYELYLVSRPGLERAWQIYGKIPPEHEASAGAIAISPAKLASLKQEIHSIQDLTHQVEQRFFANTSEALEVILAGALATEASDVHVEPQEKGVRLRLRLDGILHDTSSLPLKLYNLLLSRIKLISELKLNIHDRAQDGRFTIQMDRAGIEVRTSILPGPNGENIVLRILNPRSIEISLGDLGLQPWVAAAIEKELKKPNGLILTTGPTGSGKTTTLYTFLGAIHTPEIKIITIEDPIEYRLTGIQQTQVDPDKGYDFANGLRAIVRQDPDVILVGEIRDLETAETAMHASLTGHLVFSTLHTNDASGTIPRLIDLGVRPAIIAPAINVAMAQRLVRKLCTSCRVAQEKQSQMRTEIKKELALLPAGVPIPKEDEWTIFGANPDGCAACNGIGYKGRTGVYEIILIDDKVESLILGS
;
A
#
# COMPACT_ATOMS: atom_id res chain seq x y z
N MET A 1 34.55 28.96 40.38
CA MET A 1 35.40 27.79 40.74
C MET A 1 34.70 26.81 41.68
N ALA A 2 33.95 27.23 42.72
CA ALA A 2 33.29 26.30 43.64
C ALA A 2 32.28 25.32 43.01
N LYS A 3 31.48 25.73 42.06
CA LYS A 3 30.48 24.86 41.38
C LYS A 3 31.10 23.72 40.56
N PHE A 4 32.28 23.89 40.00
CA PHE A 4 33.00 22.86 39.25
C PHE A 4 33.61 21.75 40.13
N ASP A 5 33.93 22.06 41.38
CA ASP A 5 34.46 21.09 42.36
C ASP A 5 33.35 20.26 43.01
N GLU A 6 32.17 20.83 43.21
CA GLU A 6 30.99 20.09 43.71
C GLU A 6 30.50 19.06 42.71
N GLU A 7 30.35 19.40 41.42
CA GLU A 7 29.96 18.45 40.39
C GLU A 7 30.95 17.29 40.21
N LYS A 8 32.24 17.57 40.32
CA LYS A 8 33.29 16.55 40.24
C LYS A 8 33.28 15.61 41.46
N THR A 9 32.97 16.12 42.61
CA THR A 9 32.87 15.37 43.85
C THR A 9 31.61 14.52 43.86
N GLU A 10 30.46 15.04 43.39
CA GLU A 10 29.22 14.28 43.26
C GLU A 10 29.34 13.13 42.22
N ARG A 11 29.99 13.38 41.07
CA ARG A 11 30.29 12.31 40.11
C ARG A 11 31.18 11.22 40.67
N ARG A 12 32.15 11.57 41.49
CA ARG A 12 33.04 10.60 42.14
C ARG A 12 32.34 9.79 43.22
N LEU A 13 31.48 10.41 43.99
CA LEU A 13 30.60 9.75 45.00
C LEU A 13 29.58 8.82 44.33
N SER A 14 28.97 9.21 43.24
CA SER A 14 28.03 8.35 42.48
C SER A 14 28.71 7.12 41.89
N LEU A 15 29.94 7.26 41.39
CA LEU A 15 30.76 6.15 40.88
C LEU A 15 31.15 5.16 41.99
N LEU A 16 31.49 5.66 43.20
CA LEU A 16 31.82 4.81 44.34
C LEU A 16 30.60 4.04 44.84
N ARG A 17 29.46 4.71 45.02
CA ARG A 17 28.19 4.07 45.42
C ARG A 17 27.76 3.00 44.43
N ARG A 18 27.99 3.23 43.13
CA ARG A 18 27.68 2.25 42.10
C ARG A 18 28.60 1.04 42.23
N LYS A 19 29.91 1.23 42.39
CA LYS A 19 30.85 0.10 42.59
C LYS A 19 30.51 -0.73 43.83
N GLU A 20 30.15 -0.10 44.91
CA GLU A 20 29.69 -0.80 46.12
C GLU A 20 28.41 -1.61 45.88
N ALA A 21 27.43 -1.04 45.16
CA ALA A 21 26.20 -1.74 44.81
C ALA A 21 26.45 -2.97 43.94
N GLU A 22 27.37 -2.88 42.94
CA GLU A 22 27.76 -4.03 42.10
C GLU A 22 28.46 -5.11 42.93
N GLN A 23 29.42 -4.78 43.79
CA GLN A 23 30.12 -5.74 44.66
C GLN A 23 29.16 -6.48 45.60
N VAL A 24 28.22 -5.77 46.22
CA VAL A 24 27.20 -6.37 47.08
C VAL A 24 26.29 -7.31 46.26
N THR A 25 25.94 -6.91 45.06
CA THR A 25 25.09 -7.75 44.18
C THR A 25 25.80 -9.02 43.72
N GLU A 26 27.08 -8.95 43.40
CA GLU A 26 27.91 -10.11 43.06
C GLU A 26 27.99 -11.13 44.20
N LEU A 27 28.15 -10.67 45.46
CA LEU A 27 28.10 -11.52 46.65
C LEU A 27 26.72 -12.16 46.85
N LEU A 28 25.65 -11.40 46.62
CA LEU A 28 24.27 -11.91 46.70
C LEU A 28 23.96 -12.93 45.57
N ALA A 29 24.54 -12.80 44.41
CA ALA A 29 24.36 -13.73 43.31
C ALA A 29 24.80 -15.15 43.70
N ALA A 30 25.89 -15.29 44.38
CA ALA A 30 26.36 -16.57 44.93
C ALA A 30 25.33 -17.17 45.93
N LYS A 31 24.70 -16.35 46.76
CA LYS A 31 23.68 -16.78 47.73
C LYS A 31 22.40 -17.27 47.03
N TYR A 32 21.97 -16.59 45.97
CA TYR A 32 20.78 -16.97 45.19
C TYR A 32 21.06 -18.05 44.15
N LYS A 33 22.31 -18.45 43.97
CA LYS A 33 22.76 -19.40 42.91
C LYS A 33 22.37 -18.94 41.48
N LEU A 34 22.39 -17.63 41.28
CA LEU A 34 22.13 -17.01 39.97
C LEU A 34 23.43 -16.38 39.43
N PRO A 35 23.60 -16.33 38.10
CA PRO A 35 24.71 -15.59 37.50
C PRO A 35 24.54 -14.10 37.76
N TYR A 36 25.65 -13.45 38.13
CA TYR A 36 25.72 -11.99 38.26
C TYR A 36 25.94 -11.35 36.87
N LEU A 37 25.33 -10.19 36.66
CA LEU A 37 25.53 -9.39 35.46
C LEU A 37 25.57 -7.89 35.80
N ASP A 38 26.64 -7.19 35.40
CA ASP A 38 26.64 -5.73 35.38
C ASP A 38 25.86 -5.22 34.15
N LEU A 39 24.58 -4.97 34.35
CA LEU A 39 23.67 -4.49 33.33
C LEU A 39 24.01 -3.09 32.82
N SER A 40 24.85 -2.36 33.52
CA SER A 40 25.28 -1.01 33.17
C SER A 40 26.27 -1.01 32.00
N ALA A 41 27.02 -2.09 31.83
CA ALA A 41 27.97 -2.28 30.72
C ALA A 41 27.41 -3.18 29.60
N PHE A 42 26.29 -3.84 29.84
CA PHE A 42 25.70 -4.79 28.88
C PHE A 42 24.73 -4.08 27.92
N PRO A 43 24.75 -4.40 26.59
CA PRO A 43 23.79 -3.89 25.64
C PRO A 43 22.40 -4.49 25.94
N ILE A 44 21.39 -3.63 26.04
CA ILE A 44 20.00 -4.03 26.28
C ILE A 44 19.25 -3.97 24.95
N ASP A 45 18.61 -5.06 24.59
CA ASP A 45 17.76 -5.14 23.43
C ASP A 45 16.44 -4.38 23.69
N THR A 46 16.18 -3.35 22.87
CA THR A 46 15.00 -2.49 23.00
C THR A 46 13.69 -3.22 22.71
N ASP A 47 13.71 -4.29 21.92
CA ASP A 47 12.51 -5.09 21.67
C ASP A 47 12.30 -6.13 22.79
N ALA A 48 13.38 -6.62 23.39
CA ALA A 48 13.28 -7.53 24.54
C ALA A 48 12.68 -6.84 25.78
N ILE A 49 13.07 -5.60 26.06
CA ILE A 49 12.60 -4.91 27.26
C ILE A 49 11.08 -4.64 27.23
N LYS A 50 10.49 -4.53 26.04
CA LYS A 50 9.04 -4.31 25.83
C LYS A 50 8.17 -5.53 26.17
N ILE A 51 8.75 -6.74 26.22
CA ILE A 51 8.01 -7.97 26.53
C ILE A 51 7.31 -7.87 27.88
N VAL A 52 7.90 -7.12 28.82
CA VAL A 52 7.27 -6.83 30.11
C VAL A 52 6.96 -5.32 30.17
N PRO A 53 5.71 -4.91 30.38
CA PRO A 53 5.33 -3.51 30.52
C PRO A 53 6.08 -2.81 31.65
N GLU A 54 6.44 -1.52 31.49
CA GLU A 54 7.23 -0.73 32.44
C GLU A 54 6.69 -0.82 33.87
N GLY A 55 5.38 -0.69 34.06
CA GLY A 55 4.75 -0.77 35.38
C GLY A 55 4.99 -2.12 36.05
N GLN A 56 4.88 -3.23 35.31
CA GLN A 56 5.15 -4.56 35.85
C GLN A 56 6.65 -4.80 36.05
N ALA A 57 7.50 -4.31 35.17
CA ALA A 57 8.95 -4.41 35.28
C ALA A 57 9.48 -3.68 36.52
N ARG A 58 8.97 -2.46 36.82
CA ARG A 58 9.32 -1.68 38.00
C ARG A 58 8.79 -2.31 39.28
N THR A 59 7.54 -2.77 39.31
CA THR A 59 6.93 -3.42 40.48
C THR A 59 7.61 -4.75 40.80
N GLY A 60 7.91 -5.54 39.75
CA GLY A 60 8.64 -6.82 39.85
C GLY A 60 10.15 -6.68 40.01
N GLU A 61 10.70 -5.47 40.03
CA GLU A 61 12.15 -5.20 40.05
C GLU A 61 12.95 -6.08 39.10
N LEU A 62 12.49 -6.13 37.85
CA LEU A 62 13.10 -6.92 36.76
C LEU A 62 13.16 -6.16 35.44
N ALA A 63 13.96 -6.66 34.49
CA ALA A 63 14.02 -6.19 33.11
C ALA A 63 14.41 -7.33 32.17
N VAL A 64 13.71 -7.49 31.07
CA VAL A 64 14.14 -8.40 29.98
C VAL A 64 15.18 -7.64 29.18
N PHE A 65 16.41 -8.14 29.14
CA PHE A 65 17.51 -7.44 28.46
C PHE A 65 17.96 -8.09 27.16
N GLN A 66 17.55 -9.35 26.91
CA GLN A 66 17.81 -10.05 25.66
C GLN A 66 16.69 -11.06 25.39
N ALA A 67 16.27 -11.17 24.13
CA ALA A 67 15.31 -12.16 23.67
C ALA A 67 15.82 -12.87 22.40
N ALA A 68 15.63 -14.20 22.34
CA ALA A 68 15.93 -15.01 21.18
C ALA A 68 14.75 -15.98 20.95
N GLY A 69 13.75 -15.52 20.18
CA GLY A 69 12.48 -16.23 20.03
C GLY A 69 11.75 -16.35 21.36
N SER A 70 11.45 -17.58 21.81
CA SER A 70 10.79 -17.84 23.11
C SER A 70 11.75 -17.87 24.29
N ARG A 71 13.05 -17.69 24.10
CA ARG A 71 14.05 -17.69 25.18
C ARG A 71 14.39 -16.26 25.59
N LEU A 72 14.22 -15.97 26.89
CA LEU A 72 14.45 -14.66 27.46
C LEU A 72 15.62 -14.69 28.45
N LYS A 73 16.41 -13.62 28.49
CA LYS A 73 17.32 -13.36 29.61
C LYS A 73 16.77 -12.19 30.43
N ILE A 74 16.52 -12.45 31.69
CA ILE A 74 15.83 -11.52 32.60
C ILE A 74 16.78 -11.12 33.74
N ALA A 75 16.99 -9.84 33.86
CA ALA A 75 17.68 -9.24 34.96
C ALA A 75 16.70 -9.07 36.14
N VAL A 76 17.03 -9.55 37.31
CA VAL A 76 16.20 -9.43 38.54
C VAL A 76 17.04 -8.90 39.71
N ARG A 77 16.44 -8.13 40.60
CA ARG A 77 17.07 -7.67 41.83
C ARG A 77 16.86 -8.64 42.99
N ASP A 78 15.63 -9.10 43.17
CA ASP A 78 15.25 -10.09 44.17
C ASP A 78 14.36 -11.16 43.53
N PRO A 79 14.89 -12.38 43.32
CA PRO A 79 14.14 -13.48 42.71
C PRO A 79 13.02 -14.03 43.61
N ASN A 80 13.06 -13.75 44.93
CA ASN A 80 12.08 -14.26 45.89
C ASN A 80 10.95 -13.28 46.20
N LYS A 81 10.95 -12.13 45.61
CA LYS A 81 9.88 -11.14 45.77
C LYS A 81 8.59 -11.65 45.10
N ASN A 82 7.46 -11.52 45.77
CA ASN A 82 6.17 -12.03 45.25
C ASN A 82 5.79 -11.42 43.90
N GLU A 83 6.03 -10.12 43.72
CA GLU A 83 5.76 -9.38 42.50
C GLU A 83 6.65 -9.85 41.35
N THR A 84 7.92 -10.15 41.60
CA THR A 84 8.83 -10.77 40.63
C THR A 84 8.26 -12.12 40.17
N GLY A 85 7.86 -12.96 41.13
CA GLY A 85 7.26 -14.28 40.85
C GLY A 85 5.97 -14.20 40.04
N ALA A 86 5.12 -13.19 40.28
CA ALA A 86 3.90 -12.97 39.54
C ALA A 86 4.16 -12.64 38.06
N VAL A 87 5.16 -11.77 37.78
CA VAL A 87 5.55 -11.43 36.41
C VAL A 87 6.15 -12.64 35.69
N LEU A 88 7.03 -13.39 36.35
CA LEU A 88 7.66 -14.59 35.75
C LEU A 88 6.62 -15.66 35.43
N LYS A 89 5.62 -15.91 36.28
CA LYS A 89 4.51 -16.81 35.98
C LYS A 89 3.69 -16.33 34.77
N GLY A 90 3.51 -15.00 34.62
CA GLY A 90 2.87 -14.43 33.44
C GLY A 90 3.60 -14.78 32.15
N LEU A 91 4.93 -14.71 32.15
CA LEU A 91 5.78 -15.08 31.02
C LEU A 91 5.74 -16.59 30.73
N GLU A 92 5.72 -17.45 31.76
CA GLU A 92 5.54 -18.90 31.61
C GLU A 92 4.21 -19.25 30.95
N ASN A 93 3.12 -18.61 31.35
CA ASN A 93 1.80 -18.77 30.74
C ASN A 93 1.79 -18.38 29.26
N GLN A 94 2.63 -17.43 28.85
CA GLN A 94 2.86 -17.04 27.47
C GLN A 94 3.85 -17.94 26.72
N ARG A 95 4.28 -19.05 27.35
CA ARG A 95 5.22 -20.05 26.82
C ARG A 95 6.65 -19.53 26.59
N TYR A 96 7.07 -18.50 27.31
CA TYR A 96 8.48 -18.10 27.33
C TYR A 96 9.29 -19.00 28.26
N ILE A 97 10.52 -19.27 27.86
CA ILE A 97 11.56 -19.93 28.67
C ILE A 97 12.58 -18.87 29.02
N TYR A 98 12.97 -18.75 30.29
CA TYR A 98 13.85 -17.67 30.70
C TYR A 98 15.02 -18.13 31.57
N GLU A 99 16.11 -17.37 31.50
CA GLU A 99 17.27 -17.44 32.37
C GLU A 99 17.32 -16.18 33.23
N LEU A 100 17.51 -16.33 34.57
CA LEU A 100 17.57 -15.21 35.48
C LEU A 100 19.02 -14.83 35.74
N TYR A 101 19.28 -13.51 35.78
CA TYR A 101 20.56 -12.89 36.15
C TYR A 101 20.35 -11.91 37.29
N LEU A 102 21.18 -11.98 38.35
CA LEU A 102 21.11 -11.03 39.43
C LEU A 102 21.82 -9.73 39.03
N VAL A 103 21.16 -8.61 39.21
CA VAL A 103 21.67 -7.29 38.84
C VAL A 103 21.48 -6.28 39.95
N SER A 104 22.29 -5.23 39.94
CA SER A 104 22.18 -4.13 40.88
C SER A 104 20.95 -3.24 40.60
N ARG A 105 20.52 -2.47 41.59
CA ARG A 105 19.45 -1.47 41.42
C ARG A 105 19.83 -0.40 40.38
N PRO A 106 21.06 0.18 40.40
CA PRO A 106 21.49 1.10 39.37
C PRO A 106 21.44 0.51 37.94
N GLY A 107 21.76 -0.80 37.81
CA GLY A 107 21.65 -1.53 36.55
C GLY A 107 20.20 -1.60 36.02
N LEU A 108 19.23 -1.91 36.90
CA LEU A 108 17.81 -1.89 36.55
C LEU A 108 17.30 -0.50 36.22
N GLU A 109 17.69 0.51 37.01
CA GLU A 109 17.27 1.90 36.73
C GLU A 109 17.74 2.37 35.35
N ARG A 110 18.94 1.98 34.92
CA ARG A 110 19.42 2.23 33.57
C ARG A 110 18.60 1.47 32.52
N ALA A 111 18.26 0.22 32.79
CA ALA A 111 17.39 -0.54 31.87
C ALA A 111 16.03 0.13 31.71
N TRP A 112 15.42 0.53 32.81
CA TRP A 112 14.13 1.22 32.80
C TRP A 112 14.14 2.62 32.16
N GLN A 113 15.29 3.30 32.10
CA GLN A 113 15.42 4.55 31.34
C GLN A 113 15.19 4.33 29.82
N ILE A 114 15.33 3.10 29.34
CA ILE A 114 15.09 2.77 27.95
C ILE A 114 13.59 2.87 27.64
N TYR A 115 12.68 2.54 28.57
CA TYR A 115 11.23 2.74 28.37
C TYR A 115 10.87 4.18 28.01
N GLY A 116 11.52 5.17 28.64
CA GLY A 116 11.31 6.59 28.34
C GLY A 116 11.88 7.05 26.99
N LYS A 117 12.74 6.24 26.36
CA LYS A 117 13.29 6.48 25.02
C LYS A 117 12.52 5.72 23.93
N ILE A 118 11.63 4.82 24.34
CA ILE A 118 10.71 4.11 23.44
C ILE A 118 9.52 5.05 23.20
N PRO A 119 9.24 5.46 21.95
CA PRO A 119 8.02 6.21 21.67
C PRO A 119 6.81 5.43 22.20
N PRO A 120 5.76 6.09 22.73
CA PRO A 120 4.55 5.39 23.15
C PRO A 120 4.04 4.55 21.97
N GLU A 121 4.12 3.24 22.11
CA GLU A 121 3.49 2.34 21.16
C GLU A 121 1.97 2.54 21.28
N HIS A 122 1.35 3.14 20.26
CA HIS A 122 0.06 2.64 19.86
C HIS A 122 0.30 1.16 19.55
N GLU A 123 -0.41 0.27 20.25
CA GLU A 123 -0.37 -1.18 20.03
C GLU A 123 -0.50 -1.43 18.53
N ALA A 124 0.62 -1.58 17.85
CA ALA A 124 0.65 -2.04 16.48
C ALA A 124 0.26 -3.51 16.57
N SER A 125 -1.00 -3.81 16.35
CA SER A 125 -1.46 -5.17 16.12
C SER A 125 -0.54 -5.82 15.08
N ALA A 126 -0.20 -7.09 15.25
CA ALA A 126 0.50 -7.84 14.22
C ALA A 126 -0.17 -7.54 12.86
N GLY A 127 0.60 -7.18 11.84
CA GLY A 127 0.05 -6.78 10.54
C GLY A 127 -0.22 -5.28 10.36
N ALA A 128 0.24 -4.39 11.24
CA ALA A 128 0.05 -2.95 11.09
C ALA A 128 1.30 -2.13 11.43
N ILE A 129 1.42 -0.95 10.83
CA ILE A 129 2.41 0.07 11.15
C ILE A 129 1.69 1.40 11.40
N ALA A 130 1.98 2.06 12.52
CA ALA A 130 1.36 3.34 12.85
C ALA A 130 2.20 4.50 12.29
N ILE A 131 1.56 5.37 11.50
CA ILE A 131 2.15 6.64 11.07
C ILE A 131 1.27 7.76 11.61
N SER A 132 1.80 8.56 12.55
CA SER A 132 1.02 9.65 13.12
C SER A 132 0.74 10.73 12.07
N PRO A 133 -0.46 11.36 12.07
CA PRO A 133 -0.78 12.46 11.15
C PRO A 133 0.18 13.64 11.29
N ALA A 134 0.68 13.90 12.48
CA ALA A 134 1.68 14.93 12.71
C ALA A 134 2.98 14.63 11.96
N LYS A 135 3.46 13.38 11.99
CA LYS A 135 4.66 12.95 11.25
C LYS A 135 4.43 13.01 9.72
N LEU A 136 3.26 12.58 9.26
CA LEU A 136 2.91 12.69 7.84
C LEU A 136 2.81 14.16 7.38
N ALA A 137 2.21 15.04 8.20
CA ALA A 137 2.12 16.46 7.91
C ALA A 137 3.51 17.14 7.88
N SER A 138 4.37 16.84 8.85
CA SER A 138 5.77 17.32 8.87
C SER A 138 6.53 16.87 7.62
N LEU A 139 6.46 15.59 7.27
CA LEU A 139 7.12 15.07 6.08
C LEU A 139 6.55 15.67 4.78
N LYS A 140 5.25 15.92 4.70
CA LYS A 140 4.65 16.65 3.57
C LYS A 140 5.15 18.09 3.43
N GLN A 141 5.52 18.73 4.53
CA GLN A 141 6.11 20.07 4.52
C GLN A 141 7.60 20.06 4.18
N GLU A 142 8.29 18.94 4.40
CA GLU A 142 9.73 18.78 4.16
C GLU A 142 10.02 18.17 2.78
N ILE A 143 9.08 17.41 2.21
CA ILE A 143 9.24 16.68 0.94
C ILE A 143 8.47 17.42 -0.14
N HIS A 144 9.18 18.18 -0.97
CA HIS A 144 8.65 18.88 -2.14
C HIS A 144 9.16 18.29 -3.47
N SER A 145 10.06 17.32 -3.39
CA SER A 145 10.64 16.63 -4.54
C SER A 145 11.06 15.20 -4.17
N ILE A 146 11.33 14.39 -5.19
CA ILE A 146 11.93 13.07 -4.99
C ILE A 146 13.31 13.20 -4.32
N GLN A 147 14.06 14.26 -4.61
CA GLN A 147 15.36 14.52 -4.01
C GLN A 147 15.26 14.83 -2.51
N ASP A 148 14.26 15.58 -2.09
CA ASP A 148 14.03 15.83 -0.65
C ASP A 148 13.73 14.53 0.09
N LEU A 149 12.92 13.65 -0.52
CA LEU A 149 12.66 12.32 0.05
C LEU A 149 13.95 11.50 0.16
N THR A 150 14.80 11.52 -0.87
CA THR A 150 16.13 10.89 -0.84
C THR A 150 16.92 11.34 0.37
N HIS A 151 17.02 12.65 0.57
CA HIS A 151 17.76 13.24 1.68
C HIS A 151 17.18 12.86 3.05
N GLN A 152 15.86 12.89 3.21
CA GLN A 152 15.17 12.48 4.43
C GLN A 152 15.39 11.00 4.75
N VAL A 153 15.35 10.15 3.72
CA VAL A 153 15.62 8.72 3.84
C VAL A 153 17.07 8.50 4.27
N GLU A 154 18.05 9.12 3.62
CA GLU A 154 19.49 8.97 3.92
C GLU A 154 19.86 9.48 5.31
N GLN A 155 19.31 10.60 5.77
CA GLN A 155 19.61 11.16 7.09
C GLN A 155 19.10 10.27 8.23
N ARG A 156 17.95 9.61 8.08
CA ARG A 156 17.30 8.84 9.15
C ARG A 156 17.65 7.35 9.16
N PHE A 157 18.32 6.86 8.13
CA PHE A 157 18.75 5.47 8.01
C PHE A 157 19.64 4.97 9.14
N PHE A 158 20.45 5.85 9.71
CA PHE A 158 21.40 5.47 10.74
C PHE A 158 20.81 5.43 12.16
N ALA A 159 19.55 5.85 12.33
CA ALA A 159 18.94 5.97 13.64
C ALA A 159 18.17 4.70 14.07
N ASN A 160 17.25 4.18 13.25
CA ASN A 160 16.41 3.02 13.58
C ASN A 160 15.74 2.45 12.32
N THR A 161 15.72 1.12 12.15
CA THR A 161 15.12 0.42 10.99
C THR A 161 13.61 0.63 10.87
N SER A 162 12.90 0.64 12.00
CA SER A 162 11.45 0.89 12.00
C SER A 162 11.15 2.30 11.53
N GLU A 163 11.95 3.27 11.95
CA GLU A 163 11.84 4.66 11.53
C GLU A 163 12.16 4.84 10.04
N ALA A 164 13.11 4.09 9.50
CA ALA A 164 13.42 4.09 8.07
C ALA A 164 12.23 3.62 7.22
N LEU A 165 11.56 2.52 7.61
CA LEU A 165 10.37 2.05 6.93
C LEU A 165 9.22 3.06 7.00
N GLU A 166 8.99 3.65 8.17
CA GLU A 166 7.98 4.69 8.35
C GLU A 166 8.23 5.91 7.45
N VAL A 167 9.49 6.35 7.33
CA VAL A 167 9.87 7.49 6.46
C VAL A 167 9.65 7.14 4.98
N ILE A 168 10.01 5.92 4.55
CA ILE A 168 9.77 5.46 3.19
C ILE A 168 8.25 5.45 2.89
N LEU A 169 7.44 4.88 3.78
CA LEU A 169 5.99 4.80 3.59
C LEU A 169 5.32 6.17 3.68
N ALA A 170 5.71 6.99 4.65
CA ALA A 170 5.19 8.35 4.77
C ALA A 170 5.59 9.23 3.59
N GLY A 171 6.83 9.08 3.07
CA GLY A 171 7.28 9.73 1.86
C GLY A 171 6.52 9.28 0.62
N ALA A 172 6.26 7.99 0.50
CA ALA A 172 5.42 7.45 -0.58
C ALA A 172 3.98 8.00 -0.52
N LEU A 173 3.39 8.11 0.69
CA LEU A 173 2.08 8.74 0.88
C LEU A 173 2.10 10.26 0.61
N ALA A 174 3.18 10.95 0.99
CA ALA A 174 3.33 12.38 0.75
C ALA A 174 3.44 12.73 -0.73
N THR A 175 4.14 11.87 -1.50
CA THR A 175 4.34 12.01 -2.95
C THR A 175 3.24 11.37 -3.78
N GLU A 176 2.24 10.75 -3.15
CA GLU A 176 1.13 10.03 -3.81
C GLU A 176 1.61 8.85 -4.67
N ALA A 177 2.68 8.17 -4.22
CA ALA A 177 3.19 6.99 -4.90
C ALA A 177 2.20 5.82 -4.80
N SER A 178 2.03 5.08 -5.91
CA SER A 178 1.23 3.85 -5.94
C SER A 178 1.99 2.63 -5.45
N ASP A 179 3.30 2.57 -5.72
CA ASP A 179 4.15 1.44 -5.36
C ASP A 179 5.52 1.92 -4.85
N VAL A 180 6.08 1.18 -3.90
CA VAL A 180 7.46 1.29 -3.44
C VAL A 180 8.21 0.04 -3.87
N HIS A 181 9.33 0.20 -4.55
CA HIS A 181 10.19 -0.90 -5.00
C HIS A 181 11.52 -0.83 -4.26
N VAL A 182 11.93 -1.95 -3.65
CA VAL A 182 13.24 -2.12 -3.01
C VAL A 182 13.95 -3.26 -3.72
N GLU A 183 14.98 -2.91 -4.49
CA GLU A 183 15.63 -3.80 -5.45
C GLU A 183 17.12 -3.95 -5.13
N PRO A 184 17.56 -5.09 -4.56
CA PRO A 184 18.96 -5.35 -4.30
C PRO A 184 19.75 -5.51 -5.61
N GLN A 185 20.91 -4.86 -5.66
CA GLN A 185 21.87 -4.89 -6.75
C GLN A 185 23.23 -5.33 -6.23
N GLU A 186 24.22 -5.53 -7.11
CA GLU A 186 25.58 -5.94 -6.71
C GLU A 186 26.25 -4.98 -5.70
N LYS A 187 26.03 -3.67 -5.84
CA LYS A 187 26.71 -2.62 -5.04
C LYS A 187 25.78 -1.81 -4.13
N GLY A 188 24.61 -2.31 -3.82
CA GLY A 188 23.66 -1.58 -2.97
C GLY A 188 22.23 -2.00 -3.25
N VAL A 189 21.29 -1.23 -2.76
CA VAL A 189 19.86 -1.52 -2.94
C VAL A 189 19.17 -0.29 -3.51
N ARG A 190 18.55 -0.43 -4.65
CA ARG A 190 17.84 0.63 -5.34
C ARG A 190 16.45 0.80 -4.75
N LEU A 191 16.13 1.99 -4.25
CA LEU A 191 14.79 2.36 -3.82
C LEU A 191 14.12 3.18 -4.92
N ARG A 192 12.93 2.77 -5.35
CA ARG A 192 12.14 3.48 -6.37
C ARG A 192 10.70 3.68 -5.93
N LEU A 193 10.12 4.78 -6.35
CA LEU A 193 8.70 5.07 -6.21
C LEU A 193 8.02 5.08 -7.57
N ARG A 194 6.80 4.53 -7.65
CA ARG A 194 5.97 4.68 -8.85
C ARG A 194 5.03 5.85 -8.68
N LEU A 195 5.28 6.93 -9.43
CA LEU A 195 4.48 8.14 -9.47
C LEU A 195 3.80 8.24 -10.84
N ASP A 196 2.50 8.39 -10.85
CA ASP A 196 1.70 8.48 -12.09
C ASP A 196 2.01 7.39 -13.13
N GLY A 197 2.30 6.16 -12.64
CA GLY A 197 2.58 4.98 -13.46
C GLY A 197 4.05 4.80 -13.85
N ILE A 198 4.94 5.78 -13.58
CA ILE A 198 6.37 5.72 -13.91
C ILE A 198 7.21 5.51 -12.65
N LEU A 199 8.24 4.65 -12.75
CA LEU A 199 9.20 4.42 -11.70
C LEU A 199 10.27 5.51 -11.68
N HIS A 200 10.46 6.13 -10.52
CA HIS A 200 11.48 7.13 -10.27
C HIS A 200 12.47 6.62 -9.22
N ASP A 201 13.76 6.79 -9.48
CA ASP A 201 14.81 6.50 -8.50
C ASP A 201 14.73 7.50 -7.36
N THR A 202 14.78 6.98 -6.13
CA THR A 202 14.70 7.81 -4.91
C THR A 202 16.05 7.81 -4.20
N SER A 203 16.57 6.65 -3.81
CA SER A 203 17.87 6.55 -3.16
C SER A 203 18.55 5.20 -3.34
N SER A 204 19.82 5.09 -2.95
CA SER A 204 20.56 3.84 -2.87
C SER A 204 20.80 3.48 -1.40
N LEU A 205 20.31 2.35 -0.95
CA LEU A 205 20.40 1.90 0.43
C LEU A 205 21.60 0.97 0.63
N PRO A 206 22.29 1.05 1.79
CA PRO A 206 23.29 0.05 2.15
C PRO A 206 22.69 -1.34 2.35
N LEU A 207 23.41 -2.40 1.93
CA LEU A 207 22.97 -3.79 2.09
C LEU A 207 22.62 -4.20 3.54
N LYS A 208 23.38 -3.66 4.52
CA LYS A 208 23.09 -3.92 5.94
C LYS A 208 21.71 -3.45 6.35
N LEU A 209 21.31 -2.29 5.88
CA LEU A 209 20.00 -1.72 6.17
C LEU A 209 18.89 -2.48 5.44
N TYR A 210 19.13 -2.87 4.20
CA TYR A 210 18.19 -3.67 3.42
C TYR A 210 17.80 -4.96 4.15
N ASN A 211 18.74 -5.70 4.72
CA ASN A 211 18.45 -6.94 5.43
C ASN A 211 17.53 -6.71 6.64
N LEU A 212 17.72 -5.60 7.36
CA LEU A 212 16.88 -5.22 8.47
C LEU A 212 15.48 -4.79 7.97
N LEU A 213 15.43 -4.02 6.89
CA LEU A 213 14.19 -3.57 6.25
C LEU A 213 13.37 -4.75 5.72
N LEU A 214 14.03 -5.69 5.02
CA LEU A 214 13.42 -6.93 4.53
C LEU A 214 12.80 -7.75 5.68
N SER A 215 13.55 -7.96 6.75
CA SER A 215 13.07 -8.69 7.93
C SER A 215 11.86 -7.99 8.56
N ARG A 216 11.90 -6.65 8.68
CA ARG A 216 10.79 -5.87 9.22
C ARG A 216 9.55 -5.93 8.31
N ILE A 217 9.72 -5.78 7.00
CA ILE A 217 8.62 -5.87 6.03
C ILE A 217 8.01 -7.27 6.07
N LYS A 218 8.81 -8.35 6.08
CA LYS A 218 8.29 -9.71 6.21
C LYS A 218 7.47 -9.88 7.49
N LEU A 219 7.97 -9.37 8.62
CA LEU A 219 7.30 -9.49 9.90
C LEU A 219 5.93 -8.80 9.91
N ILE A 220 5.86 -7.54 9.48
CA ILE A 220 4.59 -6.79 9.47
C ILE A 220 3.61 -7.29 8.40
N SER A 221 4.11 -7.92 7.33
CA SER A 221 3.31 -8.51 6.26
C SER A 221 2.91 -9.96 6.54
N GLU A 222 3.22 -10.49 7.74
CA GLU A 222 2.95 -11.86 8.18
C GLU A 222 3.64 -12.92 7.31
N LEU A 223 4.78 -12.58 6.71
CA LEU A 223 5.57 -13.47 5.85
C LEU A 223 6.61 -14.25 6.65
N LYS A 224 7.01 -15.38 6.12
CA LYS A 224 8.02 -16.27 6.76
C LYS A 224 9.42 -15.69 6.58
N LEU A 225 10.12 -15.43 7.69
CA LEU A 225 11.47 -14.84 7.69
C LEU A 225 12.52 -15.77 7.08
N ASN A 226 12.36 -17.07 7.25
CA ASN A 226 13.34 -18.10 6.84
C ASN A 226 13.16 -18.60 5.41
N ILE A 227 12.25 -18.04 4.64
CA ILE A 227 12.04 -18.37 3.22
C ILE A 227 12.67 -17.29 2.37
N HIS A 228 13.62 -17.67 1.50
CA HIS A 228 14.37 -16.76 0.63
C HIS A 228 14.42 -17.25 -0.83
N ASP A 229 13.92 -18.46 -1.10
CA ASP A 229 14.06 -19.19 -2.37
C ASP A 229 12.80 -19.22 -3.23
N ARG A 230 11.70 -18.65 -2.73
CA ARG A 230 10.41 -18.59 -3.43
C ARG A 230 9.66 -17.31 -3.14
N ALA A 231 8.72 -16.98 -4.03
CA ALA A 231 7.85 -15.82 -3.87
C ALA A 231 7.00 -15.92 -2.60
N GLN A 232 6.76 -14.79 -1.98
CA GLN A 232 5.87 -14.63 -0.84
C GLN A 232 5.03 -13.37 -1.03
N ASP A 233 3.71 -13.50 -0.86
CA ASP A 233 2.77 -12.40 -0.90
C ASP A 233 2.11 -12.22 0.47
N GLY A 234 1.96 -10.98 0.89
CA GLY A 234 1.36 -10.62 2.17
C GLY A 234 0.74 -9.24 2.16
N ARG A 235 0.32 -8.80 3.31
CA ARG A 235 -0.28 -7.47 3.46
C ARG A 235 -0.09 -6.94 4.86
N PHE A 236 -0.13 -5.62 4.99
CA PHE A 236 -0.20 -4.93 6.28
C PHE A 236 -0.99 -3.64 6.14
N THR A 237 -1.33 -3.02 7.25
CA THR A 237 -2.09 -1.77 7.28
C THR A 237 -1.22 -0.63 7.81
N ILE A 238 -1.16 0.49 7.09
CA ILE A 238 -0.68 1.75 7.65
C ILE A 238 -1.84 2.35 8.43
N GLN A 239 -1.71 2.33 9.77
CA GLN A 239 -2.71 2.89 10.66
C GLN A 239 -2.53 4.40 10.77
N MET A 240 -3.57 5.15 10.42
CA MET A 240 -3.73 6.58 10.66
C MET A 240 -4.95 6.80 11.57
N ASP A 241 -5.06 7.95 12.26
CA ASP A 241 -6.05 8.18 13.34
C ASP A 241 -7.47 7.66 13.09
N ARG A 242 -7.98 7.75 11.87
CA ARG A 242 -9.36 7.37 11.54
C ARG A 242 -9.49 6.44 10.32
N ALA A 243 -8.40 6.11 9.66
CA ALA A 243 -8.42 5.30 8.45
C ALA A 243 -7.16 4.43 8.36
N GLY A 244 -7.33 3.18 7.97
CA GLY A 244 -6.24 2.29 7.61
C GLY A 244 -5.99 2.34 6.10
N ILE A 245 -4.72 2.41 5.69
CA ILE A 245 -4.32 2.23 4.29
C ILE A 245 -3.72 0.84 4.18
N GLU A 246 -4.36 -0.03 3.41
CA GLU A 246 -3.83 -1.37 3.14
C GLU A 246 -2.62 -1.27 2.21
N VAL A 247 -1.57 -2.05 2.53
CA VAL A 247 -0.39 -2.22 1.68
C VAL A 247 -0.24 -3.70 1.35
N ARG A 248 -0.24 -4.02 0.06
CA ARG A 248 0.07 -5.37 -0.42
C ARG A 248 1.57 -5.48 -0.64
N THR A 249 2.14 -6.52 -0.08
CA THR A 249 3.57 -6.82 -0.14
C THR A 249 3.79 -8.01 -1.04
N SER A 250 4.66 -7.87 -2.04
CA SER A 250 5.15 -9.00 -2.83
C SER A 250 6.67 -9.06 -2.73
N ILE A 251 7.19 -10.23 -2.39
CA ILE A 251 8.62 -10.50 -2.26
C ILE A 251 9.01 -11.60 -3.23
N LEU A 252 9.99 -11.32 -4.08
CA LEU A 252 10.45 -12.23 -5.11
C LEU A 252 11.96 -12.46 -4.99
N PRO A 253 12.45 -13.71 -4.96
CA PRO A 253 13.87 -14.01 -5.01
C PRO A 253 14.58 -13.44 -6.23
N GLY A 254 15.77 -12.91 -6.04
CA GLY A 254 16.63 -12.40 -7.10
C GLY A 254 18.09 -12.77 -6.87
N PRO A 255 18.97 -12.57 -7.85
CA PRO A 255 20.38 -12.98 -7.76
C PRO A 255 21.15 -12.23 -6.67
N ASN A 256 20.74 -11.01 -6.32
CA ASN A 256 21.43 -10.16 -5.33
C ASN A 256 20.65 -10.04 -4.01
N GLY A 257 19.55 -10.78 -3.85
CA GLY A 257 18.66 -10.73 -2.71
C GLY A 257 17.19 -10.73 -3.14
N GLU A 258 16.29 -10.56 -2.19
CA GLU A 258 14.84 -10.59 -2.45
C GLU A 258 14.35 -9.20 -2.88
N ASN A 259 13.71 -9.11 -4.05
CA ASN A 259 13.05 -7.88 -4.50
C ASN A 259 11.74 -7.69 -3.73
N ILE A 260 11.46 -6.47 -3.29
CA ILE A 260 10.26 -6.14 -2.54
C ILE A 260 9.45 -5.12 -3.33
N VAL A 261 8.17 -5.37 -3.47
CA VAL A 261 7.19 -4.39 -3.98
C VAL A 261 6.11 -4.20 -2.93
N LEU A 262 5.91 -2.95 -2.52
CA LEU A 262 4.83 -2.54 -1.63
C LEU A 262 3.83 -1.71 -2.44
N ARG A 263 2.64 -2.26 -2.70
CA ARG A 263 1.55 -1.54 -3.35
C ARG A 263 0.67 -0.87 -2.32
N ILE A 264 0.57 0.45 -2.39
CA ILE A 264 -0.19 1.28 -1.46
C ILE A 264 -1.61 1.46 -1.98
N LEU A 265 -2.59 0.87 -1.30
CA LEU A 265 -4.00 0.96 -1.65
C LEU A 265 -4.64 2.14 -0.90
N ASN A 266 -4.40 3.35 -1.39
CA ASN A 266 -4.94 4.56 -0.78
C ASN A 266 -6.41 4.76 -1.20
N PRO A 267 -7.39 4.70 -0.29
CA PRO A 267 -8.82 4.85 -0.64
C PRO A 267 -9.15 6.16 -1.35
N ARG A 268 -8.42 7.24 -1.06
CA ARG A 268 -8.62 8.55 -1.71
C ARG A 268 -8.35 8.52 -3.22
N SER A 269 -7.58 7.56 -3.70
CA SER A 269 -7.26 7.43 -5.14
C SER A 269 -8.44 6.96 -5.99
N ILE A 270 -9.55 6.53 -5.37
CA ILE A 270 -10.78 6.07 -6.05
C ILE A 270 -11.98 6.99 -5.84
N GLU A 271 -11.86 8.03 -5.01
CA GLU A 271 -12.87 9.09 -4.88
C GLU A 271 -12.84 10.02 -6.11
N ILE A 272 -13.01 9.43 -7.30
CA ILE A 272 -12.98 10.10 -8.60
C ILE A 272 -14.41 10.20 -9.10
N SER A 273 -14.86 11.42 -9.45
CA SER A 273 -16.16 11.63 -10.07
C SER A 273 -16.13 11.25 -11.56
N LEU A 274 -17.30 11.07 -12.16
CA LEU A 274 -17.41 10.80 -13.60
C LEU A 274 -16.73 11.90 -14.45
N GLY A 275 -16.82 13.16 -14.01
CA GLY A 275 -16.18 14.31 -14.65
C GLY A 275 -14.64 14.26 -14.60
N ASP A 276 -14.05 13.62 -13.60
CA ASP A 276 -12.59 13.54 -13.42
C ASP A 276 -11.93 12.42 -14.25
N LEU A 277 -12.72 11.50 -14.79
CA LEU A 277 -12.21 10.40 -15.64
C LEU A 277 -11.52 10.90 -16.93
N GLY A 278 -11.85 12.13 -17.38
CA GLY A 278 -11.32 12.68 -18.62
C GLY A 278 -12.14 12.29 -19.86
N LEU A 279 -13.36 11.83 -19.67
CA LEU A 279 -14.30 11.56 -20.76
C LEU A 279 -14.63 12.85 -21.50
N GLN A 280 -14.65 12.78 -22.84
CA GLN A 280 -15.16 13.89 -23.64
C GLN A 280 -16.67 14.12 -23.33
N PRO A 281 -17.19 15.35 -23.39
CA PRO A 281 -18.56 15.66 -22.96
C PRO A 281 -19.63 14.78 -23.62
N TRP A 282 -19.50 14.51 -24.92
CA TRP A 282 -20.45 13.64 -25.64
C TRP A 282 -20.34 12.17 -25.22
N VAL A 283 -19.13 11.71 -24.87
CA VAL A 283 -18.89 10.36 -24.35
C VAL A 283 -19.49 10.22 -22.95
N ALA A 284 -19.25 11.22 -22.08
CA ALA A 284 -19.82 11.25 -20.75
C ALA A 284 -21.36 11.18 -20.80
N ALA A 285 -21.99 12.01 -21.65
CA ALA A 285 -23.43 11.98 -21.83
C ALA A 285 -23.97 10.62 -22.36
N ALA A 286 -23.23 9.96 -23.26
CA ALA A 286 -23.59 8.62 -23.73
C ALA A 286 -23.49 7.60 -22.60
N ILE A 287 -22.42 7.61 -21.83
CA ILE A 287 -22.23 6.70 -20.68
C ILE A 287 -23.29 6.96 -19.61
N GLU A 288 -23.58 8.20 -19.26
CA GLU A 288 -24.65 8.54 -18.29
C GLU A 288 -26.02 7.99 -18.71
N LYS A 289 -26.31 7.97 -20.01
CA LYS A 289 -27.53 7.36 -20.55
C LYS A 289 -27.53 5.86 -20.36
N GLU A 290 -26.40 5.20 -20.67
CA GLU A 290 -26.28 3.74 -20.51
C GLU A 290 -26.30 3.30 -19.05
N LEU A 291 -25.70 4.09 -18.14
CA LEU A 291 -25.75 3.84 -16.69
C LEU A 291 -27.16 3.90 -16.08
N LYS A 292 -28.10 4.58 -16.74
CA LYS A 292 -29.52 4.67 -16.32
C LYS A 292 -30.39 3.53 -16.87
N LYS A 293 -29.86 2.68 -17.74
CA LYS A 293 -30.58 1.52 -18.23
C LYS A 293 -30.77 0.47 -17.12
N PRO A 294 -31.92 -0.19 -17.04
CA PRO A 294 -32.15 -1.21 -15.99
C PRO A 294 -31.36 -2.50 -16.21
N ASN A 295 -30.86 -2.72 -17.43
CA ASN A 295 -30.15 -3.94 -17.79
C ASN A 295 -29.18 -3.73 -18.95
N GLY A 296 -28.31 -4.71 -19.17
CA GLY A 296 -27.32 -4.72 -20.21
C GLY A 296 -25.91 -4.90 -19.65
N LEU A 297 -24.92 -5.08 -20.51
CA LEU A 297 -23.53 -5.31 -20.15
C LEU A 297 -22.65 -4.16 -20.62
N ILE A 298 -21.94 -3.54 -19.70
CA ILE A 298 -20.92 -2.52 -19.97
C ILE A 298 -19.54 -3.15 -19.75
N LEU A 299 -18.77 -3.24 -20.83
CA LEU A 299 -17.43 -3.84 -20.81
C LEU A 299 -16.35 -2.78 -20.91
N THR A 300 -15.37 -2.83 -20.00
CA THR A 300 -14.14 -2.04 -20.11
C THR A 300 -12.98 -2.95 -20.48
N THR A 301 -12.10 -2.51 -21.38
CA THR A 301 -10.95 -3.28 -21.81
C THR A 301 -9.67 -2.46 -21.83
N GLY A 302 -8.54 -3.14 -21.86
CA GLY A 302 -7.21 -2.53 -21.87
C GLY A 302 -6.19 -3.32 -21.05
N PRO A 303 -4.90 -2.96 -21.11
CA PRO A 303 -3.85 -3.62 -20.35
C PRO A 303 -4.00 -3.36 -18.84
N THR A 304 -3.20 -4.09 -18.06
CA THR A 304 -3.07 -3.84 -16.63
C THR A 304 -2.59 -2.41 -16.37
N GLY A 305 -3.20 -1.74 -15.38
CA GLY A 305 -2.88 -0.35 -15.05
C GLY A 305 -3.50 0.71 -15.97
N SER A 306 -4.40 0.34 -16.89
CA SER A 306 -5.13 1.31 -17.72
C SER A 306 -6.27 2.03 -17.00
N GLY A 307 -6.56 1.68 -15.73
CA GLY A 307 -7.59 2.32 -14.91
C GLY A 307 -8.99 1.70 -15.01
N LYS A 308 -9.14 0.50 -15.57
CA LYS A 308 -10.45 -0.18 -15.72
C LYS A 308 -11.23 -0.25 -14.42
N THR A 309 -10.63 -0.78 -13.35
CA THR A 309 -11.28 -0.93 -12.04
C THR A 309 -11.72 0.43 -11.48
N THR A 310 -10.86 1.45 -11.58
CA THR A 310 -11.20 2.81 -11.14
C THR A 310 -12.42 3.35 -11.90
N THR A 311 -12.45 3.17 -13.22
CA THR A 311 -13.59 3.60 -14.05
C THR A 311 -14.86 2.86 -13.66
N LEU A 312 -14.82 1.54 -13.51
CA LEU A 312 -15.99 0.76 -13.09
C LEU A 312 -16.46 1.14 -11.68
N TYR A 313 -15.55 1.36 -10.74
CA TYR A 313 -15.90 1.85 -9.41
C TYR A 313 -16.53 3.25 -9.44
N THR A 314 -16.03 4.14 -10.33
CA THR A 314 -16.65 5.44 -10.55
C THR A 314 -18.07 5.31 -11.10
N PHE A 315 -18.31 4.36 -12.04
CA PHE A 315 -19.64 4.08 -12.55
C PHE A 315 -20.57 3.54 -11.47
N LEU A 316 -20.10 2.58 -10.64
CA LEU A 316 -20.88 2.08 -9.51
C LEU A 316 -21.21 3.21 -8.53
N GLY A 317 -20.25 4.07 -8.19
CA GLY A 317 -20.48 5.21 -7.32
C GLY A 317 -21.48 6.22 -7.88
N ALA A 318 -21.52 6.39 -9.20
CA ALA A 318 -22.46 7.32 -9.86
C ALA A 318 -23.92 6.84 -9.84
N ILE A 319 -24.15 5.51 -9.77
CA ILE A 319 -25.48 4.91 -9.76
C ILE A 319 -25.92 4.39 -8.39
N HIS A 320 -25.01 4.37 -7.41
CA HIS A 320 -25.28 3.86 -6.08
C HIS A 320 -26.28 4.75 -5.33
N THR A 321 -27.41 4.17 -4.96
CA THR A 321 -28.39 4.74 -4.03
C THR A 321 -28.81 3.68 -3.03
N PRO A 322 -29.42 4.02 -1.89
CA PRO A 322 -29.88 3.03 -0.92
C PRO A 322 -30.90 2.02 -1.46
N GLU A 323 -31.60 2.37 -2.55
CA GLU A 323 -32.61 1.54 -3.21
C GLU A 323 -32.03 0.54 -4.21
N ILE A 324 -30.76 0.72 -4.62
CA ILE A 324 -30.10 -0.10 -5.64
C ILE A 324 -29.14 -1.08 -4.96
N LYS A 325 -29.39 -2.37 -5.11
CA LYS A 325 -28.53 -3.43 -4.59
C LYS A 325 -27.41 -3.75 -5.57
N ILE A 326 -26.19 -3.38 -5.19
CA ILE A 326 -24.96 -3.61 -5.98
C ILE A 326 -24.15 -4.73 -5.32
N ILE A 327 -23.79 -5.75 -6.11
CA ILE A 327 -22.92 -6.84 -5.67
C ILE A 327 -21.75 -6.99 -6.63
N THR A 328 -20.54 -7.14 -6.08
CA THR A 328 -19.34 -7.38 -6.89
C THR A 328 -18.71 -8.75 -6.61
N ILE A 329 -18.02 -9.30 -7.62
CA ILE A 329 -17.10 -10.42 -7.47
C ILE A 329 -15.76 -10.07 -8.13
N GLU A 330 -14.67 -10.16 -7.37
CA GLU A 330 -13.37 -9.60 -7.73
C GLU A 330 -12.20 -10.53 -7.36
N ASP A 331 -11.04 -10.38 -8.03
CA ASP A 331 -9.84 -11.20 -7.81
C ASP A 331 -8.55 -10.34 -7.86
N PRO A 332 -8.12 -9.78 -6.69
CA PRO A 332 -8.87 -9.58 -5.44
C PRO A 332 -9.68 -8.26 -5.43
N ILE A 333 -10.44 -8.00 -4.35
CA ILE A 333 -11.04 -6.67 -4.10
C ILE A 333 -9.91 -5.64 -3.96
N GLU A 334 -9.91 -4.61 -4.83
CA GLU A 334 -8.86 -3.57 -4.79
C GLU A 334 -9.10 -2.55 -3.67
N TYR A 335 -10.33 -2.09 -3.51
CA TYR A 335 -10.73 -1.13 -2.49
C TYR A 335 -12.12 -1.45 -1.98
N ARG A 336 -12.37 -1.14 -0.71
CA ARG A 336 -13.71 -1.28 -0.14
C ARG A 336 -14.59 -0.10 -0.54
N LEU A 337 -15.76 -0.41 -1.10
CA LEU A 337 -16.78 0.56 -1.47
C LEU A 337 -17.89 0.57 -0.41
N THR A 338 -18.14 1.74 0.18
CA THR A 338 -19.19 1.87 1.20
C THR A 338 -20.57 1.67 0.58
N GLY A 339 -21.39 0.84 1.22
CA GLY A 339 -22.77 0.56 0.76
C GLY A 339 -22.86 -0.48 -0.36
N ILE A 340 -21.75 -1.03 -0.85
CA ILE A 340 -21.70 -2.06 -1.90
C ILE A 340 -21.28 -3.39 -1.30
N GLN A 341 -21.97 -4.45 -1.62
CA GLN A 341 -21.62 -5.80 -1.20
C GLN A 341 -20.52 -6.36 -2.14
N GLN A 342 -19.31 -6.52 -1.61
CA GLN A 342 -18.18 -7.02 -2.38
C GLN A 342 -17.83 -8.45 -1.93
N THR A 343 -17.61 -9.35 -2.91
CA THR A 343 -17.12 -10.71 -2.68
C THR A 343 -15.82 -10.93 -3.43
N GLN A 344 -14.96 -11.77 -2.88
CA GLN A 344 -13.66 -12.08 -3.46
C GLN A 344 -13.59 -13.55 -3.85
N VAL A 345 -13.03 -13.83 -5.03
CA VAL A 345 -12.71 -15.18 -5.51
C VAL A 345 -11.79 -15.89 -4.52
N ASP A 346 -12.08 -17.15 -4.24
CA ASP A 346 -11.30 -18.05 -3.38
C ASP A 346 -11.27 -19.46 -4.02
N PRO A 347 -10.28 -19.69 -4.92
CA PRO A 347 -10.21 -20.96 -5.66
C PRO A 347 -10.03 -22.17 -4.76
N ASP A 348 -9.36 -22.01 -3.61
CA ASP A 348 -9.13 -23.10 -2.64
C ASP A 348 -10.45 -23.62 -2.03
N LYS A 349 -11.48 -22.74 -2.01
CA LYS A 349 -12.83 -23.08 -1.57
C LYS A 349 -13.79 -23.35 -2.72
N GLY A 350 -13.33 -23.39 -3.98
CA GLY A 350 -14.16 -23.57 -5.15
C GLY A 350 -15.07 -22.37 -5.47
N TYR A 351 -14.74 -21.18 -4.92
CA TYR A 351 -15.45 -19.93 -5.19
C TYR A 351 -14.73 -19.15 -6.27
N ASP A 352 -14.98 -19.50 -7.52
CA ASP A 352 -14.47 -18.82 -8.73
C ASP A 352 -15.50 -17.81 -9.28
N PHE A 353 -15.15 -17.12 -10.37
CA PHE A 353 -16.02 -16.12 -11.00
C PHE A 353 -17.36 -16.71 -11.45
N ALA A 354 -17.37 -17.87 -12.08
CA ALA A 354 -18.59 -18.49 -12.61
C ALA A 354 -19.53 -18.94 -11.47
N ASN A 355 -19.00 -19.65 -10.46
CA ASN A 355 -19.75 -20.12 -9.31
C ASN A 355 -20.27 -18.96 -8.47
N GLY A 356 -19.42 -17.95 -8.24
CA GLY A 356 -19.76 -16.76 -7.49
C GLY A 356 -20.85 -15.95 -8.19
N LEU A 357 -20.74 -15.74 -9.51
CA LEU A 357 -21.74 -14.99 -10.26
C LEU A 357 -23.10 -15.69 -10.27
N ARG A 358 -23.13 -17.02 -10.45
CA ARG A 358 -24.37 -17.80 -10.29
C ARG A 358 -25.01 -17.65 -8.91
N ALA A 359 -24.20 -17.53 -7.86
CA ALA A 359 -24.69 -17.29 -6.52
C ALA A 359 -25.22 -15.86 -6.35
N ILE A 360 -24.54 -14.88 -6.92
CA ILE A 360 -24.90 -13.46 -6.87
C ILE A 360 -26.26 -13.21 -7.53
N VAL A 361 -26.52 -13.76 -8.70
CA VAL A 361 -27.82 -13.63 -9.41
C VAL A 361 -28.99 -14.07 -8.54
N ARG A 362 -28.79 -15.04 -7.63
CA ARG A 362 -29.82 -15.49 -6.67
C ARG A 362 -29.97 -14.60 -5.43
N GLN A 363 -29.18 -13.54 -5.32
CA GLN A 363 -29.25 -12.59 -4.20
C GLN A 363 -30.08 -11.34 -4.52
N ASP A 364 -30.82 -11.36 -5.63
CA ASP A 364 -31.68 -10.26 -6.08
C ASP A 364 -30.90 -8.92 -6.21
N PRO A 365 -29.81 -8.88 -7.00
CA PRO A 365 -29.08 -7.65 -7.28
C PRO A 365 -29.74 -6.86 -8.39
N ASP A 366 -29.66 -5.53 -8.36
CA ASP A 366 -29.98 -4.67 -9.50
C ASP A 366 -28.76 -4.51 -10.42
N VAL A 367 -27.58 -4.44 -9.79
CA VAL A 367 -26.31 -4.19 -10.46
C VAL A 367 -25.26 -5.21 -10.02
N ILE A 368 -24.53 -5.74 -10.99
CA ILE A 368 -23.47 -6.73 -10.75
C ILE A 368 -22.17 -6.22 -11.36
N LEU A 369 -21.06 -6.28 -10.60
CA LEU A 369 -19.74 -6.14 -11.18
C LEU A 369 -19.00 -7.47 -11.11
N VAL A 370 -18.57 -7.97 -12.28
CA VAL A 370 -17.69 -9.11 -12.43
C VAL A 370 -16.30 -8.58 -12.77
N GLY A 371 -15.31 -8.78 -11.88
CA GLY A 371 -13.98 -8.19 -12.00
C GLY A 371 -13.39 -8.37 -13.40
N GLU A 372 -13.45 -9.58 -13.95
CA GLU A 372 -13.04 -9.86 -15.32
C GLU A 372 -13.71 -11.14 -15.88
N ILE A 373 -13.79 -11.21 -17.19
CA ILE A 373 -14.23 -12.40 -17.93
C ILE A 373 -13.00 -13.07 -18.55
N ARG A 374 -12.69 -14.28 -18.09
CA ARG A 374 -11.55 -15.08 -18.58
C ARG A 374 -11.97 -16.31 -19.37
N ASP A 375 -13.16 -16.82 -19.14
CA ASP A 375 -13.67 -18.09 -19.64
C ASP A 375 -15.11 -18.00 -20.15
N LEU A 376 -15.55 -19.03 -20.88
CA LEU A 376 -16.87 -19.11 -21.48
C LEU A 376 -17.98 -19.08 -20.43
N GLU A 377 -17.81 -19.82 -19.34
CA GLU A 377 -18.87 -19.99 -18.33
C GLU A 377 -19.18 -18.66 -17.61
N THR A 378 -18.15 -17.89 -17.26
CA THR A 378 -18.29 -16.55 -16.69
C THR A 378 -18.91 -15.60 -17.71
N ALA A 379 -18.47 -15.66 -19.00
CA ALA A 379 -19.01 -14.82 -20.07
C ALA A 379 -20.52 -15.06 -20.30
N GLU A 380 -20.93 -16.33 -20.46
CA GLU A 380 -22.35 -16.68 -20.66
C GLU A 380 -23.20 -16.30 -19.46
N THR A 381 -22.73 -16.55 -18.24
CA THR A 381 -23.48 -16.21 -17.03
C THR A 381 -23.66 -14.69 -16.90
N ALA A 382 -22.62 -13.88 -17.19
CA ALA A 382 -22.70 -12.42 -17.16
C ALA A 382 -23.68 -11.87 -18.22
N MET A 383 -23.65 -12.42 -19.44
CA MET A 383 -24.56 -12.03 -20.51
C MET A 383 -26.00 -12.45 -20.22
N HIS A 384 -26.21 -13.65 -19.71
CA HIS A 384 -27.57 -14.06 -19.30
C HIS A 384 -28.11 -13.18 -18.18
N ALA A 385 -27.28 -12.80 -17.20
CA ALA A 385 -27.68 -11.85 -16.16
C ALA A 385 -28.09 -10.50 -16.78
N SER A 386 -27.32 -9.99 -17.74
CA SER A 386 -27.63 -8.71 -18.42
C SER A 386 -28.91 -8.78 -19.25
N LEU A 387 -29.22 -9.93 -19.83
CA LEU A 387 -30.45 -10.14 -20.60
C LEU A 387 -31.69 -10.36 -19.71
N THR A 388 -31.49 -10.76 -18.45
CA THR A 388 -32.57 -11.08 -17.50
C THR A 388 -32.88 -9.99 -16.50
N GLY A 389 -32.45 -8.75 -16.76
CA GLY A 389 -32.88 -7.59 -16.00
C GLY A 389 -31.83 -6.96 -15.09
N HIS A 390 -30.55 -7.35 -15.21
CA HIS A 390 -29.48 -6.79 -14.39
C HIS A 390 -28.56 -5.90 -15.23
N LEU A 391 -28.11 -4.78 -14.65
CA LEU A 391 -27.01 -3.99 -15.22
C LEU A 391 -25.68 -4.61 -14.78
N VAL A 392 -24.92 -5.13 -15.74
CA VAL A 392 -23.68 -5.87 -15.49
C VAL A 392 -22.47 -5.05 -15.95
N PHE A 393 -21.45 -4.98 -15.09
CA PHE A 393 -20.15 -4.40 -15.43
C PHE A 393 -19.09 -5.47 -15.41
N SER A 394 -18.17 -5.45 -16.39
CA SER A 394 -17.03 -6.36 -16.39
C SER A 394 -15.84 -5.82 -17.16
N THR A 395 -14.71 -6.54 -17.08
CA THR A 395 -13.52 -6.23 -17.85
C THR A 395 -13.10 -7.37 -18.77
N LEU A 396 -12.41 -6.99 -19.84
CA LEU A 396 -11.71 -7.89 -20.73
C LEU A 396 -10.27 -7.41 -20.95
N HIS A 397 -9.44 -8.26 -21.52
CA HIS A 397 -8.07 -7.93 -21.93
C HIS A 397 -7.95 -7.92 -23.45
N THR A 398 -8.45 -6.86 -24.09
CA THR A 398 -8.22 -6.57 -25.51
C THR A 398 -7.53 -5.23 -25.68
N ASN A 399 -6.94 -4.97 -26.84
CA ASN A 399 -6.17 -3.75 -27.09
C ASN A 399 -7.05 -2.54 -27.41
N ASP A 400 -8.21 -2.78 -27.98
CA ASP A 400 -9.17 -1.78 -28.44
C ASP A 400 -10.61 -2.24 -28.12
N ALA A 401 -11.58 -1.36 -28.31
CA ALA A 401 -12.97 -1.64 -28.02
C ALA A 401 -13.59 -2.62 -29.02
N SER A 402 -13.17 -2.54 -30.27
CA SER A 402 -13.66 -3.42 -31.35
C SER A 402 -13.25 -4.87 -31.15
N GLY A 403 -12.05 -5.10 -30.63
CA GLY A 403 -11.53 -6.42 -30.28
C GLY A 403 -12.31 -7.16 -29.20
N THR A 404 -13.20 -6.46 -28.49
CA THR A 404 -14.06 -7.07 -27.45
C THR A 404 -14.97 -8.15 -28.04
N ILE A 405 -15.58 -7.88 -29.17
CA ILE A 405 -16.52 -8.81 -29.82
C ILE A 405 -15.82 -10.08 -30.32
N PRO A 406 -14.74 -10.01 -31.13
CA PRO A 406 -13.98 -11.20 -31.52
C PRO A 406 -13.48 -11.99 -30.30
N ARG A 407 -13.03 -11.31 -29.23
CA ARG A 407 -12.54 -11.98 -28.03
C ARG A 407 -13.62 -12.82 -27.34
N LEU A 408 -14.85 -12.32 -27.29
CA LEU A 408 -15.98 -13.09 -26.73
C LEU A 408 -16.35 -14.28 -27.63
N ILE A 409 -16.27 -14.11 -28.92
CA ILE A 409 -16.46 -15.20 -29.91
C ILE A 409 -15.36 -16.27 -29.73
N ASP A 410 -14.11 -15.85 -29.56
CA ASP A 410 -12.96 -16.75 -29.30
C ASP A 410 -13.11 -17.53 -27.97
N LEU A 411 -13.75 -16.94 -26.96
CA LEU A 411 -14.11 -17.63 -25.74
C LEU A 411 -15.22 -18.67 -25.93
N GLY A 412 -15.92 -18.65 -27.10
CA GLY A 412 -16.98 -19.58 -27.44
C GLY A 412 -18.39 -19.01 -27.32
N VAL A 413 -18.54 -17.71 -26.97
CA VAL A 413 -19.86 -17.09 -26.84
C VAL A 413 -20.49 -16.90 -28.25
N ARG A 414 -21.75 -17.29 -28.39
CA ARG A 414 -22.47 -17.15 -29.67
C ARG A 414 -22.80 -15.69 -29.95
N PRO A 415 -22.63 -15.20 -31.21
CA PRO A 415 -23.02 -13.84 -31.62
C PRO A 415 -24.46 -13.46 -31.24
N ALA A 416 -25.40 -14.40 -31.32
CA ALA A 416 -26.79 -14.21 -30.96
C ALA A 416 -27.02 -13.90 -29.45
N ILE A 417 -26.05 -14.19 -28.61
CA ILE A 417 -26.07 -13.82 -27.17
C ILE A 417 -25.32 -12.49 -26.98
N ILE A 418 -24.20 -12.29 -27.69
CA ILE A 418 -23.36 -11.10 -27.56
C ILE A 418 -24.14 -9.84 -27.98
N ALA A 419 -24.79 -9.87 -29.16
CA ALA A 419 -25.41 -8.69 -29.72
C ALA A 419 -26.43 -8.02 -28.80
N PRO A 420 -27.45 -8.72 -28.24
CA PRO A 420 -28.46 -8.09 -27.41
C PRO A 420 -27.98 -7.87 -25.93
N ALA A 421 -26.87 -8.49 -25.53
CA ALA A 421 -26.40 -8.43 -24.13
C ALA A 421 -25.55 -7.19 -23.86
N ILE A 422 -24.75 -6.73 -24.82
CA ILE A 422 -23.78 -5.67 -24.61
C ILE A 422 -24.36 -4.31 -24.98
N ASN A 423 -24.30 -3.36 -24.05
CA ASN A 423 -24.65 -1.96 -24.33
C ASN A 423 -23.44 -1.16 -24.79
N VAL A 424 -22.28 -1.38 -24.15
CA VAL A 424 -21.06 -0.60 -24.36
C VAL A 424 -19.83 -1.49 -24.30
N ALA A 425 -18.94 -1.34 -25.26
CA ALA A 425 -17.57 -1.80 -25.20
C ALA A 425 -16.64 -0.57 -25.18
N MET A 426 -15.78 -0.45 -24.15
CA MET A 426 -14.93 0.70 -23.95
C MET A 426 -13.48 0.27 -23.70
N ALA A 427 -12.56 0.68 -24.57
CA ALA A 427 -11.13 0.53 -24.33
C ALA A 427 -10.55 1.76 -23.67
N GLN A 428 -9.59 1.55 -22.77
CA GLN A 428 -9.04 2.61 -21.93
C GLN A 428 -7.52 2.55 -21.85
N ARG A 429 -6.89 3.73 -21.91
CA ARG A 429 -5.48 3.97 -21.60
C ARG A 429 -5.38 5.16 -20.66
N LEU A 430 -4.31 5.23 -19.87
CA LEU A 430 -3.99 6.39 -19.04
C LEU A 430 -2.79 7.13 -19.61
N VAL A 431 -2.91 8.45 -19.68
CA VAL A 431 -1.82 9.37 -19.99
C VAL A 431 -1.57 10.29 -18.81
N ARG A 432 -0.32 10.72 -18.60
CA ARG A 432 0.01 11.67 -17.54
C ARG A 432 -0.50 13.07 -17.88
N LYS A 433 -1.01 13.79 -16.88
CA LYS A 433 -1.39 15.19 -17.00
C LYS A 433 -0.18 16.07 -16.76
N LEU A 434 0.02 17.08 -17.58
CA LEU A 434 1.01 18.13 -17.29
C LEU A 434 0.65 18.84 -15.99
N CYS A 435 1.65 19.12 -15.16
CA CYS A 435 1.44 19.89 -13.94
C CYS A 435 0.95 21.30 -14.29
N THR A 436 -0.24 21.65 -13.84
CA THR A 436 -0.86 22.95 -14.14
C THR A 436 -0.09 24.14 -13.56
N SER A 437 0.67 23.90 -12.45
CA SER A 437 1.44 24.94 -11.77
C SER A 437 2.77 25.28 -12.45
N CYS A 438 3.35 24.36 -13.24
CA CYS A 438 4.67 24.61 -13.83
C CYS A 438 4.80 24.26 -15.31
N ARG A 439 3.72 23.81 -15.99
CA ARG A 439 3.75 23.56 -17.43
C ARG A 439 4.20 24.77 -18.20
N VAL A 440 4.99 24.59 -19.25
CA VAL A 440 5.56 25.67 -20.05
C VAL A 440 4.89 25.71 -21.41
N ALA A 441 4.41 26.89 -21.83
CA ALA A 441 3.88 27.08 -23.16
C ALA A 441 4.98 26.92 -24.22
N GLN A 442 4.72 26.12 -25.24
CA GLN A 442 5.68 25.82 -26.31
C GLN A 442 5.31 26.60 -27.58
N GLU A 443 5.80 27.84 -27.67
CA GLU A 443 5.40 28.78 -28.72
C GLU A 443 5.92 28.43 -30.13
N LYS A 444 6.94 27.60 -30.30
CA LYS A 444 7.69 27.48 -31.58
C LYS A 444 7.84 26.06 -32.17
N GLN A 445 7.00 25.08 -31.81
CA GLN A 445 7.13 23.75 -32.43
C GLN A 445 6.23 23.62 -33.69
N SER A 446 6.75 24.12 -34.82
CA SER A 446 6.09 23.95 -36.15
C SER A 446 5.86 22.45 -36.49
N GLN A 447 6.77 21.57 -36.08
CA GLN A 447 6.66 20.14 -36.36
C GLN A 447 5.49 19.51 -35.56
N MET A 448 5.36 19.79 -34.25
CA MET A 448 4.27 19.27 -33.43
C MET A 448 2.91 19.84 -33.90
N ARG A 449 2.82 21.09 -34.29
CA ARG A 449 1.58 21.64 -34.89
C ARG A 449 1.21 20.92 -36.21
N THR A 450 2.21 20.57 -37.01
CA THR A 450 2.01 19.83 -38.29
C THR A 450 1.51 18.40 -38.01
N GLU A 451 2.04 17.74 -37.00
CA GLU A 451 1.59 16.42 -36.56
C GLU A 451 0.17 16.46 -36.01
N ILE A 452 -0.14 17.43 -35.14
CA ILE A 452 -1.50 17.63 -34.60
C ILE A 452 -2.49 17.87 -35.74
N LYS A 453 -2.16 18.68 -36.74
CA LYS A 453 -3.01 18.91 -37.91
C LYS A 453 -3.28 17.63 -38.70
N LYS A 454 -2.28 16.79 -38.90
CA LYS A 454 -2.45 15.51 -39.60
C LYS A 454 -3.41 14.59 -38.86
N GLU A 455 -3.24 14.48 -37.54
CA GLU A 455 -4.11 13.65 -36.71
C GLU A 455 -5.55 14.20 -36.68
N LEU A 456 -5.72 15.51 -36.52
CA LEU A 456 -7.03 16.14 -36.52
C LEU A 456 -7.75 16.03 -37.87
N ALA A 457 -7.02 15.94 -38.97
CA ALA A 457 -7.60 15.74 -40.31
C ALA A 457 -8.20 14.33 -40.49
N LEU A 458 -7.84 13.37 -39.63
CA LEU A 458 -8.40 12.01 -39.64
C LEU A 458 -9.73 11.91 -38.88
N LEU A 459 -10.12 12.96 -38.16
CA LEU A 459 -11.36 12.95 -37.39
C LEU A 459 -12.59 12.98 -38.32
N PRO A 460 -13.68 12.28 -37.92
CA PRO A 460 -14.94 12.31 -38.66
C PRO A 460 -15.48 13.74 -38.82
N ALA A 461 -16.18 13.96 -39.93
CA ALA A 461 -16.86 15.23 -40.18
C ALA A 461 -17.87 15.54 -39.04
N GLY A 462 -17.81 16.76 -38.50
CA GLY A 462 -18.71 17.19 -37.44
C GLY A 462 -18.10 17.17 -36.02
N VAL A 463 -16.89 16.62 -35.84
CA VAL A 463 -16.17 16.76 -34.60
C VAL A 463 -15.68 18.20 -34.43
N PRO A 464 -16.04 18.92 -33.35
CA PRO A 464 -15.59 20.30 -33.13
C PRO A 464 -14.08 20.35 -32.91
N ILE A 465 -13.37 20.96 -33.84
CA ILE A 465 -11.92 21.17 -33.74
C ILE A 465 -11.68 22.65 -33.46
N PRO A 466 -10.95 23.02 -32.37
CA PRO A 466 -10.54 24.41 -32.15
C PRO A 466 -9.71 24.93 -33.32
N LYS A 467 -9.83 26.22 -33.61
CA LYS A 467 -9.01 26.85 -34.67
C LYS A 467 -7.53 26.84 -34.26
N GLU A 468 -6.65 26.77 -35.24
CA GLU A 468 -5.19 26.65 -35.01
C GLU A 468 -4.60 27.84 -34.23
N ASP A 469 -5.14 29.02 -34.44
CA ASP A 469 -4.78 30.26 -33.76
C ASP A 469 -5.19 30.26 -32.27
N GLU A 470 -6.15 29.42 -31.91
CA GLU A 470 -6.59 29.22 -30.53
C GLU A 470 -5.74 28.17 -29.77
N TRP A 471 -4.85 27.45 -30.46
CA TRP A 471 -4.09 26.36 -29.83
C TRP A 471 -2.94 26.91 -28.96
N THR A 472 -2.99 26.61 -27.68
CA THR A 472 -1.86 26.74 -26.76
C THR A 472 -1.32 25.36 -26.44
N ILE A 473 -0.14 25.05 -26.97
CA ILE A 473 0.54 23.76 -26.72
C ILE A 473 1.43 23.93 -25.51
N PHE A 474 1.26 23.06 -24.51
CA PHE A 474 2.09 23.05 -23.31
C PHE A 474 3.02 21.83 -23.32
N GLY A 475 4.20 21.97 -22.71
CA GLY A 475 5.12 20.90 -22.38
C GLY A 475 5.35 20.79 -20.89
N ALA A 476 5.92 19.66 -20.46
CA ALA A 476 6.36 19.51 -19.08
C ALA A 476 7.55 20.42 -18.82
N ASN A 477 7.57 21.04 -17.64
CA ASN A 477 8.78 21.67 -17.14
C ASN A 477 9.77 20.57 -16.72
N PRO A 478 10.98 20.53 -17.29
CA PRO A 478 11.98 19.50 -16.95
C PRO A 478 12.37 19.48 -15.46
N ASP A 479 12.41 20.65 -14.83
CA ASP A 479 12.76 20.81 -13.41
C ASP A 479 11.55 20.60 -12.49
N GLY A 480 10.33 20.56 -13.06
CA GLY A 480 9.09 20.45 -12.31
C GLY A 480 8.88 21.57 -11.31
N CYS A 481 8.11 21.30 -10.25
CA CYS A 481 7.91 22.18 -9.08
C CYS A 481 7.48 21.35 -7.87
N ALA A 482 7.35 21.98 -6.70
CA ALA A 482 6.89 21.32 -5.47
C ALA A 482 5.50 20.64 -5.63
N ALA A 483 4.59 21.21 -6.41
CA ALA A 483 3.26 20.64 -6.63
C ALA A 483 3.28 19.30 -7.38
N CYS A 484 4.33 19.02 -8.17
CA CYS A 484 4.50 17.79 -8.94
C CYS A 484 5.74 16.98 -8.53
N ASN A 485 6.26 17.17 -7.33
CA ASN A 485 7.43 16.47 -6.80
C ASN A 485 8.68 16.57 -7.72
N GLY A 486 8.81 17.68 -8.47
CA GLY A 486 9.94 17.91 -9.39
C GLY A 486 9.83 17.19 -10.75
N ILE A 487 8.73 16.53 -11.10
CA ILE A 487 8.62 15.68 -12.31
C ILE A 487 7.92 16.34 -13.50
N GLY A 488 7.35 17.53 -13.34
CA GLY A 488 6.61 18.25 -14.41
C GLY A 488 5.24 17.69 -14.76
N TYR A 489 4.82 16.56 -14.16
CA TYR A 489 3.54 15.90 -14.35
C TYR A 489 2.84 15.71 -13.01
N LYS A 490 1.51 15.75 -12.99
CA LYS A 490 0.70 15.45 -11.79
C LYS A 490 -0.64 14.86 -12.16
N GLY A 491 -0.84 13.61 -11.73
CA GLY A 491 -2.04 12.84 -12.00
C GLY A 491 -2.10 12.29 -13.42
N ARG A 492 -3.12 11.52 -13.68
CA ARG A 492 -3.38 10.86 -14.96
C ARG A 492 -4.79 11.17 -15.44
N THR A 493 -5.04 11.03 -16.73
CA THR A 493 -6.36 11.12 -17.33
C THR A 493 -6.58 9.95 -18.27
N GLY A 494 -7.83 9.52 -18.42
CA GLY A 494 -8.19 8.47 -19.36
C GLY A 494 -8.22 8.97 -20.80
N VAL A 495 -7.82 8.09 -21.71
CA VAL A 495 -8.10 8.18 -23.15
C VAL A 495 -8.96 6.97 -23.48
N TYR A 496 -10.07 7.20 -24.15
CA TYR A 496 -11.11 6.20 -24.34
C TYR A 496 -11.43 6.01 -25.81
N GLU A 497 -11.62 4.77 -26.19
CA GLU A 497 -12.28 4.33 -27.40
C GLU A 497 -13.60 3.66 -26.99
N ILE A 498 -14.72 4.05 -27.58
CA ILE A 498 -16.05 3.59 -27.16
C ILE A 498 -16.85 3.14 -28.37
N ILE A 499 -17.49 1.99 -28.22
CA ILE A 499 -18.48 1.46 -29.17
C ILE A 499 -19.79 1.31 -28.37
N LEU A 500 -20.81 2.05 -28.80
CA LEU A 500 -22.19 1.82 -28.37
C LEU A 500 -22.79 0.74 -29.26
N ILE A 501 -23.35 -0.28 -28.66
CA ILE A 501 -23.99 -1.35 -29.43
C ILE A 501 -25.42 -0.88 -29.71
N ASP A 502 -25.62 -0.34 -30.93
CA ASP A 502 -26.89 0.04 -31.48
C ASP A 502 -27.39 -1.03 -32.46
N ASP A 503 -28.61 -0.86 -33.01
CA ASP A 503 -29.22 -1.81 -33.95
C ASP A 503 -28.32 -2.13 -35.16
N LYS A 504 -27.46 -1.17 -35.59
CA LYS A 504 -26.53 -1.36 -36.68
C LYS A 504 -25.38 -2.27 -36.29
N VAL A 505 -24.79 -1.99 -35.13
CA VAL A 505 -23.68 -2.81 -34.57
C VAL A 505 -24.19 -4.21 -34.23
N GLU A 506 -25.39 -4.35 -33.65
CA GLU A 506 -26.02 -5.64 -33.42
C GLU A 506 -26.17 -6.44 -34.74
N SER A 507 -26.66 -5.79 -35.78
CA SER A 507 -26.82 -6.41 -37.08
C SER A 507 -25.50 -6.89 -37.68
N LEU A 508 -24.41 -6.13 -37.48
CA LEU A 508 -23.06 -6.53 -37.90
C LEU A 508 -22.54 -7.74 -37.12
N ILE A 509 -22.78 -7.77 -35.78
CA ILE A 509 -22.39 -8.89 -34.91
C ILE A 509 -23.13 -10.17 -35.34
N LEU A 510 -24.44 -10.06 -35.67
CA LEU A 510 -25.27 -11.19 -36.05
C LEU A 510 -25.02 -11.66 -37.49
N GLY A 511 -24.55 -10.78 -38.38
CA GLY A 511 -24.29 -11.09 -39.77
C GLY A 511 -22.89 -11.65 -40.05
N SER A 512 -22.04 -11.70 -39.07
CA SER A 512 -20.68 -12.23 -39.15
C SER A 512 -20.59 -13.75 -38.94
#